data_2becdf9467edc2b2d96b23807dd04bc3
#
_entry.id   2becdf9467edc2b2d96b23807dd04bc3
#
_cell.length_a   1.000
_cell.length_b   1.000
_cell.length_c   1.000
_cell.angle_alpha   90.00
_cell.angle_beta   90.00
_cell.angle_gamma   90.00
#
_symmetry.space_group_name_H-M   'P 1'
#
loop_
_entity.id
_entity.type
_entity.pdbx_description
1 polymer ?
#
loop_
_entity_poly.entity_id
_entity_poly.type
_entity_poly.pdbx_seq_one_letter_code
_entity_poly.pdbx_strand_id
1 'polypeptide(L)'
;ELIMGLNKKSIDDINVKGLRVLCRCDFNVPLKNGEITDENRLVAALPTIKKLIADGGKVILCSHLGKVKTEEDKQTKTLAPVAKRLTELLGQEVKFVPSLEVVDDTVRAAVDAMKDGEVILLENTRFRAEETKNGEAFSKDLASICDVFVNDAFGTAHRAHCSNVGVAALVDTAVVGYLMQKEIDFLGNAVENPVRPFV
;
A
#
# COMPACT_ATOMS: atom_id res chain seq x y z
N GLU A 1 -12.95 11.00 -8.05
CA GLU A 1 -13.48 10.54 -6.77
C GLU A 1 -12.41 10.46 -5.68
N LEU A 2 -11.26 9.80 -5.96
CA LEU A 2 -10.21 9.63 -4.94
C LEU A 2 -9.62 10.93 -4.45
N ILE A 3 -9.53 11.91 -5.33
CA ILE A 3 -8.99 13.23 -5.01
C ILE A 3 -10.06 14.15 -4.43
N MET A 4 -11.31 13.79 -4.60
CA MET A 4 -12.41 14.54 -4.03
C MET A 4 -12.41 14.54 -2.51
N GLY A 5 -11.63 13.67 -1.92
CA GLY A 5 -11.52 13.61 -0.47
C GLY A 5 -10.45 14.50 0.11
N LEU A 6 -10.38 15.79 -0.26
CA LEU A 6 -9.41 16.71 0.31
C LEU A 6 -9.49 16.78 1.85
N ASN A 7 -10.66 16.45 2.43
CA ASN A 7 -10.88 16.39 3.86
C ASN A 7 -10.99 14.96 4.38
N LYS A 8 -10.41 13.99 3.65
CA LYS A 8 -10.49 12.59 4.02
C LYS A 8 -9.76 12.33 5.33
N LYS A 9 -10.31 11.44 6.15
CA LYS A 9 -9.67 11.06 7.41
C LYS A 9 -8.32 10.41 7.16
N SER A 10 -7.38 10.69 8.05
CA SER A 10 -6.05 10.10 8.02
C SER A 10 -5.90 9.05 9.12
N ILE A 11 -4.75 8.40 9.15
CA ILE A 11 -4.43 7.41 10.18
C ILE A 11 -4.40 8.00 11.59
N ASP A 12 -4.29 9.33 11.73
CA ASP A 12 -4.36 9.99 13.04
C ASP A 12 -5.79 10.05 13.60
N ASP A 13 -6.79 9.86 12.75
CA ASP A 13 -8.19 9.98 13.13
C ASP A 13 -8.82 8.67 13.58
N ILE A 14 -8.07 7.58 13.57
CA ILE A 14 -8.59 6.23 13.88
C ILE A 14 -7.67 5.52 14.86
N ASN A 15 -8.22 4.48 15.48
CA ASN A 15 -7.46 3.58 16.37
C ASN A 15 -7.34 2.21 15.67
N VAL A 16 -6.11 1.80 15.38
CA VAL A 16 -5.86 0.54 14.66
C VAL A 16 -5.36 -0.58 15.57
N LYS A 17 -5.30 -0.38 16.88
CA LYS A 17 -4.76 -1.39 17.80
C LYS A 17 -5.48 -2.72 17.64
N GLY A 18 -4.70 -3.77 17.36
CA GLY A 18 -5.23 -5.13 17.19
C GLY A 18 -5.96 -5.36 15.87
N LEU A 19 -6.06 -4.36 15.03
CA LEU A 19 -6.76 -4.47 13.74
C LEU A 19 -5.80 -4.81 12.62
N ARG A 20 -6.33 -5.51 11.60
CA ARG A 20 -5.59 -5.81 10.37
C ARG A 20 -5.68 -4.59 9.47
N VAL A 21 -4.55 -3.98 9.17
CA VAL A 21 -4.48 -2.74 8.38
C VAL A 21 -3.80 -3.04 7.05
N LEU A 22 -4.55 -2.96 5.97
CA LEU A 22 -3.98 -3.05 4.62
C LEU A 22 -3.56 -1.65 4.20
N CYS A 23 -2.25 -1.46 4.03
CA CYS A 23 -1.68 -0.17 3.64
C CYS A 23 -1.16 -0.24 2.20
N ARG A 24 -1.78 0.49 1.30
CA ARG A 24 -1.35 0.59 -0.10
C ARG A 24 -0.26 1.64 -0.20
N CYS A 25 0.95 1.18 -0.49
CA CYS A 25 2.12 2.03 -0.65
C CYS A 25 2.52 2.14 -2.11
N ASP A 26 3.47 3.01 -2.40
CA ASP A 26 4.12 3.07 -3.70
C ASP A 26 5.54 2.55 -3.54
N PHE A 27 5.73 1.28 -3.85
CA PHE A 27 7.03 0.61 -3.84
C PHE A 27 7.48 0.28 -5.28
N ASN A 28 6.97 1.02 -6.25
CA ASN A 28 7.38 0.88 -7.64
C ASN A 28 8.74 1.53 -7.85
N VAL A 29 9.77 0.85 -7.35
CA VAL A 29 11.16 1.34 -7.35
C VAL A 29 11.94 0.76 -8.52
N PRO A 30 12.95 1.47 -9.04
CA PRO A 30 13.79 0.92 -10.10
C PRO A 30 14.70 -0.18 -9.55
N LEU A 31 14.81 -1.25 -10.32
CA LEU A 31 15.65 -2.40 -10.01
C LEU A 31 16.69 -2.58 -11.12
N LYS A 32 17.91 -2.97 -10.74
CA LYS A 32 18.94 -3.40 -11.67
C LYS A 32 19.55 -4.69 -11.14
N ASN A 33 19.43 -5.76 -11.92
CA ASN A 33 19.91 -7.09 -11.52
C ASN A 33 19.34 -7.54 -10.16
N GLY A 34 18.07 -7.24 -9.92
CA GLY A 34 17.39 -7.61 -8.68
C GLY A 34 17.68 -6.72 -7.48
N GLU A 35 18.46 -5.63 -7.68
CA GLU A 35 18.80 -4.71 -6.60
C GLU A 35 18.11 -3.37 -6.80
N ILE A 36 17.66 -2.77 -5.69
CA ILE A 36 17.01 -1.46 -5.70
C ILE A 36 18.08 -0.39 -5.94
N THR A 37 17.89 0.44 -6.98
CA THR A 37 18.83 1.52 -7.33
C THR A 37 18.40 2.87 -6.78
N ASP A 38 17.15 3.03 -6.37
CA ASP A 38 16.64 4.26 -5.75
C ASP A 38 15.57 3.86 -4.74
N GLU A 39 15.81 4.14 -3.47
CA GLU A 39 14.90 3.75 -2.38
C GLU A 39 14.04 4.91 -1.83
N ASN A 40 14.02 6.05 -2.51
CA ASN A 40 13.30 7.23 -2.01
C ASN A 40 11.83 6.94 -1.68
N ARG A 41 11.18 6.11 -2.48
CA ARG A 41 9.78 5.74 -2.23
C ARG A 41 9.60 4.89 -0.98
N LEU A 42 10.58 4.04 -0.68
CA LEU A 42 10.56 3.25 0.56
C LEU A 42 10.71 4.17 1.77
N VAL A 43 11.67 5.09 1.71
CA VAL A 43 11.91 6.04 2.79
C VAL A 43 10.68 6.92 3.01
N ALA A 44 10.04 7.37 1.93
CA ALA A 44 8.85 8.22 2.01
C ALA A 44 7.66 7.51 2.68
N ALA A 45 7.60 6.19 2.61
CA ALA A 45 6.53 5.41 3.22
C ALA A 45 6.75 5.15 4.72
N LEU A 46 7.96 5.33 5.22
CA LEU A 46 8.30 4.97 6.60
C LEU A 46 7.46 5.68 7.67
N PRO A 47 7.15 6.99 7.57
CA PRO A 47 6.36 7.65 8.61
C PRO A 47 4.99 6.99 8.81
N THR A 48 4.28 6.66 7.74
CA THR A 48 2.99 5.97 7.82
C THR A 48 3.14 4.58 8.43
N ILE A 49 4.11 3.81 7.95
CA ILE A 49 4.33 2.44 8.43
C ILE A 49 4.68 2.45 9.91
N LYS A 50 5.59 3.34 10.33
CA LYS A 50 6.00 3.46 11.72
C LYS A 50 4.85 3.87 12.65
N LYS A 51 4.00 4.76 12.19
CA LYS A 51 2.81 5.18 12.96
C LYS A 51 1.87 4.00 13.17
N LEU A 52 1.58 3.22 12.13
CA LEU A 52 0.70 2.06 12.23
C LEU A 52 1.29 1.00 13.17
N ILE A 53 2.60 0.77 13.12
CA ILE A 53 3.28 -0.14 14.03
C ILE A 53 3.16 0.35 15.48
N ALA A 54 3.46 1.63 15.70
CA ALA A 54 3.42 2.22 17.03
C ALA A 54 2.02 2.19 17.65
N ASP A 55 1.00 2.29 16.82
CA ASP A 55 -0.39 2.24 17.26
C ASP A 55 -0.89 0.81 17.47
N GLY A 56 -0.04 -0.19 17.28
CA GLY A 56 -0.39 -1.59 17.54
C GLY A 56 -1.18 -2.27 16.44
N GLY A 57 -1.14 -1.76 15.23
CA GLY A 57 -1.80 -2.38 14.09
C GLY A 57 -1.06 -3.63 13.61
N LYS A 58 -1.79 -4.54 12.98
CA LYS A 58 -1.22 -5.65 12.21
C LYS A 58 -1.09 -5.15 10.79
N VAL A 59 0.14 -4.80 10.39
CA VAL A 59 0.37 -4.01 9.17
C VAL A 59 0.61 -4.90 7.98
N ILE A 60 -0.25 -4.80 6.98
CA ILE A 60 -0.17 -5.57 5.74
C ILE A 60 0.10 -4.58 4.61
N LEU A 61 1.31 -4.60 4.07
CA LEU A 61 1.72 -3.68 3.00
C LEU A 61 1.44 -4.30 1.64
N CYS A 62 0.99 -3.49 0.70
CA CYS A 62 0.83 -3.90 -0.68
C CYS A 62 1.25 -2.80 -1.64
N SER A 63 1.71 -3.19 -2.82
CA SER A 63 2.12 -2.29 -3.88
C SER A 63 2.20 -3.03 -5.20
N HIS A 64 2.16 -2.28 -6.29
CA HIS A 64 2.57 -2.79 -7.58
C HIS A 64 4.06 -2.52 -7.82
N LEU A 65 4.64 -3.22 -8.78
CA LEU A 65 6.02 -3.00 -9.23
C LEU A 65 6.07 -3.24 -10.74
N GLY A 66 6.35 -2.19 -11.50
CA GLY A 66 6.45 -2.26 -12.95
C GLY A 66 5.15 -2.72 -13.62
N LYS A 67 5.31 -3.30 -14.81
CA LYS A 67 4.20 -3.90 -15.57
C LYS A 67 4.41 -5.41 -15.61
N VAL A 68 3.34 -6.16 -15.39
CA VAL A 68 3.36 -7.62 -15.43
C VAL A 68 2.42 -8.07 -16.55
N LYS A 69 2.99 -8.56 -17.63
CA LYS A 69 2.25 -9.01 -18.81
C LYS A 69 2.45 -10.49 -19.11
N THR A 70 3.57 -11.07 -18.64
CA THR A 70 3.95 -12.45 -18.91
C THR A 70 4.29 -13.17 -17.62
N GLU A 71 4.34 -14.50 -17.68
CA GLU A 71 4.79 -15.30 -16.53
C GLU A 71 6.25 -15.01 -16.19
N GLU A 72 7.06 -14.70 -17.20
CA GLU A 72 8.47 -14.34 -16.99
C GLU A 72 8.59 -13.04 -16.17
N ASP A 73 7.71 -12.07 -16.39
CA ASP A 73 7.71 -10.83 -15.63
C ASP A 73 7.54 -11.08 -14.13
N LYS A 74 6.81 -12.14 -13.75
CA LYS A 74 6.62 -12.49 -12.34
C LYS A 74 7.91 -12.92 -11.65
N GLN A 75 8.90 -13.35 -12.40
CA GLN A 75 10.19 -13.74 -11.84
C GLN A 75 11.07 -12.54 -11.52
N THR A 76 10.94 -11.45 -12.30
CA THR A 76 11.77 -10.25 -12.14
C THR A 76 11.05 -9.10 -11.41
N LYS A 77 9.73 -9.12 -11.35
CA LYS A 77 8.92 -8.06 -10.76
C LYS A 77 8.41 -8.43 -9.37
N THR A 78 9.12 -9.30 -8.67
CA THR A 78 8.79 -9.65 -7.28
C THR A 78 9.15 -8.51 -6.31
N LEU A 79 8.38 -8.37 -5.24
CA LEU A 79 8.65 -7.40 -4.18
C LEU A 79 9.62 -7.94 -3.11
N ALA A 80 10.20 -9.12 -3.29
CA ALA A 80 11.14 -9.68 -2.32
C ALA A 80 12.28 -8.72 -1.96
N PRO A 81 12.95 -8.02 -2.91
CA PRO A 81 13.99 -7.06 -2.57
C PRO A 81 13.47 -5.89 -1.71
N VAL A 82 12.22 -5.48 -1.93
CA VAL A 82 11.58 -4.41 -1.15
C VAL A 82 11.38 -4.84 0.30
N ALA A 83 10.91 -6.07 0.52
CA ALA A 83 10.73 -6.60 1.88
C ALA A 83 12.06 -6.63 2.63
N LYS A 84 13.12 -7.06 1.97
CA LYS A 84 14.46 -7.11 2.55
C LYS A 84 14.94 -5.72 2.97
N ARG A 85 14.78 -4.74 2.08
CA ARG A 85 15.25 -3.38 2.35
C ARG A 85 14.40 -2.70 3.43
N LEU A 86 13.08 -2.90 3.42
CA LEU A 86 12.21 -2.35 4.45
C LEU A 86 12.57 -2.90 5.83
N THR A 87 12.92 -4.17 5.92
CA THR A 87 13.38 -4.78 7.17
C THR A 87 14.58 -4.03 7.73
N GLU A 88 15.54 -3.69 6.88
CA GLU A 88 16.70 -2.92 7.28
C GLU A 88 16.33 -1.48 7.71
N LEU A 89 15.49 -0.82 6.94
CA LEU A 89 15.09 0.57 7.20
C LEU A 89 14.23 0.71 8.46
N LEU A 90 13.38 -0.28 8.74
CA LEU A 90 12.50 -0.26 9.93
C LEU A 90 13.18 -0.79 11.18
N GLY A 91 14.25 -1.56 11.03
CA GLY A 91 14.90 -2.21 12.17
C GLY A 91 14.07 -3.34 12.78
N GLN A 92 13.09 -3.86 12.05
CA GLN A 92 12.28 -5.02 12.43
C GLN A 92 11.89 -5.80 11.20
N GLU A 93 11.57 -7.08 11.36
CA GLU A 93 11.22 -7.94 10.24
C GLU A 93 9.98 -7.44 9.51
N VAL A 94 10.09 -7.35 8.19
CA VAL A 94 8.96 -7.25 7.27
C VAL A 94 8.87 -8.63 6.63
N LYS A 95 7.87 -9.41 7.01
CA LYS A 95 7.70 -10.77 6.51
C LYS A 95 7.14 -10.71 5.09
N PHE A 96 7.93 -11.18 4.13
CA PHE A 96 7.45 -11.29 2.76
C PHE A 96 6.65 -12.58 2.61
N VAL A 97 5.43 -12.48 2.10
CA VAL A 97 4.56 -13.63 1.90
C VAL A 97 4.26 -13.72 0.40
N PRO A 98 5.10 -14.43 -0.37
CA PRO A 98 4.93 -14.52 -1.82
C PRO A 98 3.73 -15.39 -2.19
N SER A 99 3.01 -14.97 -3.22
CA SER A 99 1.94 -15.75 -3.83
C SER A 99 1.68 -15.20 -5.22
N LEU A 100 1.57 -16.09 -6.21
CA LEU A 100 1.21 -15.68 -7.56
C LEU A 100 -0.22 -15.13 -7.61
N GLU A 101 -1.05 -15.50 -6.65
CA GLU A 101 -2.43 -15.01 -6.51
C GLU A 101 -2.52 -13.75 -5.65
N VAL A 102 -1.42 -13.29 -5.08
CA VAL A 102 -1.30 -12.18 -4.13
C VAL A 102 -2.00 -12.47 -2.80
N VAL A 103 -3.25 -12.89 -2.83
CA VAL A 103 -4.02 -13.33 -1.66
C VAL A 103 -4.47 -14.76 -1.92
N ASP A 104 -4.01 -15.68 -1.11
CA ASP A 104 -4.41 -17.09 -1.12
C ASP A 104 -4.52 -17.59 0.33
N ASP A 105 -4.76 -18.88 0.50
CA ASP A 105 -4.92 -19.44 1.85
C ASP A 105 -3.64 -19.34 2.69
N THR A 106 -2.47 -19.43 2.06
CA THR A 106 -1.19 -19.25 2.76
C THR A 106 -1.07 -17.81 3.29
N VAL A 107 -1.44 -16.83 2.47
CA VAL A 107 -1.43 -15.42 2.86
C VAL A 107 -2.44 -15.18 3.98
N ARG A 108 -3.65 -15.74 3.86
CA ARG A 108 -4.67 -15.61 4.90
C ARG A 108 -4.20 -16.18 6.23
N ALA A 109 -3.56 -17.35 6.19
CA ALA A 109 -2.99 -17.96 7.41
C ALA A 109 -1.91 -17.10 8.02
N ALA A 110 -1.03 -16.50 7.21
CA ALA A 110 0.01 -15.60 7.68
C ALA A 110 -0.57 -14.36 8.35
N VAL A 111 -1.64 -13.79 7.78
CA VAL A 111 -2.33 -12.64 8.35
C VAL A 111 -2.98 -13.01 9.68
N ASP A 112 -3.66 -14.17 9.74
CA ASP A 112 -4.32 -14.63 10.96
C ASP A 112 -3.34 -14.87 12.09
N ALA A 113 -2.09 -15.20 11.79
CA ALA A 113 -1.04 -15.45 12.77
C ALA A 113 -0.32 -14.18 13.24
N MET A 114 -0.63 -13.01 12.66
CA MET A 114 0.03 -11.76 13.02
C MET A 114 -0.27 -11.31 14.43
N LYS A 115 0.74 -10.73 15.05
CA LYS A 115 0.62 -10.04 16.34
C LYS A 115 0.63 -8.53 16.11
N ASP A 116 0.13 -7.80 17.10
CA ASP A 116 0.11 -6.34 17.05
C ASP A 116 1.52 -5.79 16.82
N GLY A 117 1.65 -4.87 15.87
CA GLY A 117 2.93 -4.25 15.52
C GLY A 117 3.77 -5.02 14.51
N GLU A 118 3.35 -6.21 14.10
CA GLU A 118 4.05 -6.97 13.07
C GLU A 118 3.71 -6.45 11.67
N VAL A 119 4.60 -6.73 10.71
CA VAL A 119 4.47 -6.23 9.34
C VAL A 119 4.63 -7.38 8.35
N ILE A 120 3.71 -7.45 7.39
CA ILE A 120 3.76 -8.37 6.24
C ILE A 120 3.80 -7.52 4.98
N LEU A 121 4.53 -7.96 3.96
CA LEU A 121 4.45 -7.42 2.61
C LEU A 121 3.91 -8.50 1.68
N LEU A 122 2.84 -8.17 0.96
CA LEU A 122 2.26 -9.03 -0.07
C LEU A 122 3.10 -8.97 -1.35
N GLU A 123 2.90 -9.94 -2.23
CA GLU A 123 3.54 -9.94 -3.54
C GLU A 123 2.92 -8.84 -4.43
N ASN A 124 3.64 -8.49 -5.51
CA ASN A 124 3.23 -7.48 -6.47
C ASN A 124 1.76 -7.63 -6.86
N THR A 125 0.96 -6.60 -6.59
CA THR A 125 -0.49 -6.65 -6.86
C THR A 125 -0.82 -6.89 -8.33
N ARG A 126 0.08 -6.52 -9.23
CA ARG A 126 -0.10 -6.73 -10.67
C ARG A 126 0.16 -8.16 -11.12
N PHE A 127 0.53 -9.06 -10.20
CA PHE A 127 0.51 -10.49 -10.51
C PHE A 127 -0.93 -10.96 -10.77
N ARG A 128 -1.92 -10.25 -10.24
CA ARG A 128 -3.32 -10.48 -10.60
C ARG A 128 -3.70 -9.56 -11.75
N ALA A 129 -4.12 -10.14 -12.86
CA ALA A 129 -4.53 -9.37 -14.04
C ALA A 129 -5.68 -8.41 -13.74
N GLU A 130 -6.48 -8.72 -12.73
CA GLU A 130 -7.63 -7.91 -12.31
C GLU A 130 -7.23 -6.57 -11.69
N GLU A 131 -6.01 -6.43 -11.20
CA GLU A 131 -5.56 -5.24 -10.46
C GLU A 131 -5.86 -3.94 -11.22
N THR A 132 -5.43 -3.85 -12.46
CA THR A 132 -5.58 -2.64 -13.27
C THR A 132 -6.97 -2.46 -13.83
N LYS A 133 -7.82 -3.48 -13.72
CA LYS A 133 -9.19 -3.47 -14.24
C LYS A 133 -10.21 -3.28 -13.13
N ASN A 134 -9.75 -3.11 -11.89
CA ASN A 134 -10.60 -3.00 -10.70
C ASN A 134 -11.58 -4.19 -10.58
N GLY A 135 -11.06 -5.40 -10.85
CA GLY A 135 -11.89 -6.63 -10.85
C GLY A 135 -12.42 -6.96 -9.47
N GLU A 136 -13.67 -7.40 -9.42
CA GLU A 136 -14.37 -7.64 -8.16
C GLU A 136 -13.74 -8.74 -7.31
N ALA A 137 -13.31 -9.84 -7.93
CA ALA A 137 -12.78 -10.98 -7.17
C ALA A 137 -11.50 -10.61 -6.40
N PHE A 138 -10.56 -9.93 -7.04
CA PHE A 138 -9.34 -9.51 -6.36
C PHE A 138 -9.60 -8.45 -5.30
N SER A 139 -10.50 -7.51 -5.58
CA SER A 139 -10.89 -6.49 -4.60
C SER A 139 -11.47 -7.13 -3.34
N LYS A 140 -12.31 -8.17 -3.50
CA LYS A 140 -12.86 -8.93 -2.38
C LYS A 140 -11.80 -9.70 -1.62
N ASP A 141 -10.82 -10.29 -2.33
CA ASP A 141 -9.72 -11.00 -1.69
C ASP A 141 -8.92 -10.04 -0.80
N LEU A 142 -8.60 -8.85 -1.31
CA LEU A 142 -7.89 -7.84 -0.52
C LEU A 142 -8.71 -7.39 0.69
N ALA A 143 -10.01 -7.15 0.51
CA ALA A 143 -10.88 -6.75 1.61
C ALA A 143 -11.00 -7.83 2.68
N SER A 144 -10.88 -9.11 2.29
CA SER A 144 -11.03 -10.23 3.22
C SER A 144 -9.90 -10.35 4.25
N ILE A 145 -8.76 -9.71 4.00
CA ILE A 145 -7.60 -9.80 4.90
C ILE A 145 -7.38 -8.55 5.74
N CYS A 146 -8.30 -7.59 5.73
CA CYS A 146 -8.12 -6.36 6.50
C CYS A 146 -9.42 -5.88 7.14
N ASP A 147 -9.26 -5.12 8.21
CA ASP A 147 -10.33 -4.42 8.91
C ASP A 147 -10.34 -2.94 8.53
N VAL A 148 -9.17 -2.41 8.19
CA VAL A 148 -8.95 -1.01 7.82
C VAL A 148 -8.10 -0.96 6.57
N PHE A 149 -8.44 -0.07 5.65
CA PHE A 149 -7.63 0.20 4.47
C PHE A 149 -7.00 1.59 4.59
N VAL A 150 -5.70 1.68 4.33
CA VAL A 150 -4.95 2.93 4.30
C VAL A 150 -4.39 3.13 2.89
N ASN A 151 -4.75 4.24 2.26
CA ASN A 151 -4.19 4.61 0.96
C ASN A 151 -3.06 5.62 1.17
N ASP A 152 -1.84 5.20 0.86
CA ASP A 152 -0.66 6.04 0.99
C ASP A 152 0.11 6.17 -0.33
N ALA A 153 -0.55 5.93 -1.45
CA ALA A 153 0.05 5.96 -2.78
C ALA A 153 -0.66 6.98 -3.67
N PHE A 154 -0.29 8.25 -3.54
CA PHE A 154 -0.93 9.33 -4.30
C PHE A 154 -0.75 9.17 -5.80
N GLY A 155 0.41 8.69 -6.25
CA GLY A 155 0.68 8.53 -7.67
C GLY A 155 -0.30 7.64 -8.43
N THR A 156 -1.00 6.73 -7.73
CA THR A 156 -2.01 5.85 -8.32
C THR A 156 -3.43 6.28 -7.97
N ALA A 157 -3.61 7.39 -7.27
CA ALA A 157 -4.92 7.82 -6.76
C ALA A 157 -5.91 8.19 -7.87
N HIS A 158 -5.43 8.50 -9.06
CA HIS A 158 -6.26 8.85 -10.22
C HIS A 158 -6.81 7.63 -10.97
N ARG A 159 -6.37 6.43 -10.62
CA ARG A 159 -6.72 5.20 -11.33
C ARG A 159 -7.53 4.30 -10.43
N ALA A 160 -8.56 3.67 -10.99
CA ALA A 160 -9.38 2.72 -10.27
C ALA A 160 -8.74 1.33 -10.38
N HIS A 161 -7.94 0.95 -9.38
CA HIS A 161 -7.33 -0.38 -9.27
C HIS A 161 -7.93 -1.12 -8.08
N CYS A 162 -7.77 -2.45 -8.04
CA CYS A 162 -8.26 -3.24 -6.91
C CYS A 162 -7.63 -2.81 -5.59
N SER A 163 -6.32 -2.53 -5.61
CA SER A 163 -5.58 -2.19 -4.39
C SER A 163 -5.76 -0.75 -3.92
N ASN A 164 -6.63 0.02 -4.56
CA ASN A 164 -7.02 1.35 -4.07
C ASN A 164 -8.54 1.51 -4.06
N VAL A 165 -9.17 1.77 -5.20
CA VAL A 165 -10.63 2.00 -5.26
C VAL A 165 -11.42 0.75 -4.91
N GLY A 166 -11.04 -0.40 -5.45
CA GLY A 166 -11.78 -1.64 -5.27
C GLY A 166 -11.87 -2.07 -3.81
N VAL A 167 -10.72 -2.17 -3.15
CA VAL A 167 -10.69 -2.59 -1.74
C VAL A 167 -11.32 -1.54 -0.84
N ALA A 168 -11.09 -0.25 -1.11
CA ALA A 168 -11.65 0.83 -0.28
C ALA A 168 -13.18 0.80 -0.27
N ALA A 169 -13.80 0.43 -1.38
CA ALA A 169 -15.25 0.35 -1.48
C ALA A 169 -15.86 -0.80 -0.68
N LEU A 170 -15.06 -1.80 -0.31
CA LEU A 170 -15.53 -3.02 0.34
C LEU A 170 -15.21 -3.10 1.84
N VAL A 171 -14.51 -2.10 2.39
CA VAL A 171 -14.19 -2.05 3.82
C VAL A 171 -14.96 -0.91 4.48
N ASP A 172 -15.23 -1.06 5.78
CA ASP A 172 -15.97 -0.05 6.54
C ASP A 172 -15.13 1.20 6.82
N THR A 173 -13.84 1.03 7.00
CA THR A 173 -12.93 2.13 7.34
C THR A 173 -11.82 2.23 6.31
N ALA A 174 -11.82 3.32 5.54
CA ALA A 174 -10.78 3.63 4.58
C ALA A 174 -10.27 5.05 4.85
N VAL A 175 -8.97 5.17 5.09
CA VAL A 175 -8.33 6.44 5.44
C VAL A 175 -7.08 6.63 4.58
N VAL A 176 -6.43 7.78 4.72
CA VAL A 176 -5.17 8.07 4.01
C VAL A 176 -4.00 8.04 4.98
N GLY A 177 -2.82 7.70 4.46
CA GLY A 177 -1.57 7.77 5.20
C GLY A 177 -0.97 9.17 5.12
N TYR A 178 0.15 9.37 5.80
CA TYR A 178 0.80 10.68 5.88
C TYR A 178 1.29 11.20 4.53
N LEU A 179 1.83 10.31 3.69
CA LEU A 179 2.32 10.72 2.37
C LEU A 179 1.18 11.21 1.50
N MET A 180 0.07 10.47 1.49
CA MET A 180 -1.14 10.84 0.76
C MET A 180 -1.75 12.12 1.31
N GLN A 181 -1.81 12.28 2.64
CA GLN A 181 -2.34 13.47 3.29
C GLN A 181 -1.52 14.71 2.92
N LYS A 182 -0.20 14.57 2.89
CA LYS A 182 0.70 15.65 2.52
C LYS A 182 0.43 16.15 1.10
N GLU A 183 0.19 15.24 0.17
CA GLU A 183 -0.12 15.60 -1.21
C GLU A 183 -1.52 16.25 -1.32
N ILE A 184 -2.50 15.74 -0.57
CA ILE A 184 -3.84 16.32 -0.53
C ILE A 184 -3.79 17.75 0.03
N ASP A 185 -3.05 17.96 1.11
CA ASP A 185 -2.89 19.28 1.73
C ASP A 185 -2.23 20.26 0.76
N PHE A 186 -1.21 19.80 0.04
CA PHE A 186 -0.53 20.62 -0.97
C PHE A 186 -1.50 21.06 -2.07
N LEU A 187 -2.31 20.12 -2.60
CA LEU A 187 -3.30 20.43 -3.63
C LEU A 187 -4.39 21.38 -3.10
N GLY A 188 -4.85 21.16 -1.88
CA GLY A 188 -5.83 22.02 -1.25
C GLY A 188 -5.32 23.45 -1.11
N ASN A 189 -4.10 23.62 -0.64
CA ASN A 189 -3.47 24.94 -0.50
C ASN A 189 -3.27 25.60 -1.87
N ALA A 190 -2.88 24.85 -2.87
CA ALA A 190 -2.70 25.39 -4.22
C ALA A 190 -4.01 25.90 -4.82
N VAL A 191 -5.13 25.25 -4.49
CA VAL A 191 -6.46 25.65 -4.96
C VAL A 191 -6.99 26.87 -4.17
N GLU A 192 -6.81 26.88 -2.85
CA GLU A 192 -7.34 27.91 -1.97
C GLU A 192 -6.48 29.18 -1.97
N ASN A 193 -5.17 29.05 -2.08
CA ASN A 193 -4.23 30.15 -1.99
C ASN A 193 -3.23 30.12 -3.13
N PRO A 194 -3.69 30.36 -4.38
CA PRO A 194 -2.79 30.29 -5.51
C PRO A 194 -1.73 31.39 -5.46
N VAL A 195 -0.48 31.02 -5.71
CA VAL A 195 0.63 31.96 -5.84
C VAL A 195 0.77 32.36 -7.29
N ARG A 196 0.89 33.64 -7.55
CA ARG A 196 0.99 34.15 -8.92
C ARG A 196 2.45 34.42 -9.30
N PRO A 197 2.90 34.03 -10.51
CA PRO A 197 2.14 33.22 -11.48
C PRO A 197 1.96 31.80 -10.97
N PHE A 198 0.77 31.24 -11.16
CA PHE A 198 0.47 29.86 -10.77
C PHE A 198 0.90 28.93 -11.89
N VAL A 199 1.78 27.99 -11.60
CA VAL A 199 2.34 27.07 -12.56
C VAL A 199 2.03 25.65 -12.16
#